data_d20bab042278ebfd25f1cdd143de646e
#
_entry.id   d20bab042278ebfd25f1cdd143de646e
#
_cell.length_a   1.000
_cell.length_b   1.000
_cell.length_c   1.000
_cell.angle_alpha   90.00
_cell.angle_beta   90.00
_cell.angle_gamma   90.00
#
_symmetry.space_group_name_H-M   'P 1'
#
loop_
_entity.id
_entity.type
_entity.pdbx_description
1 polymer ?
#
loop_
_entity_poly.entity_id
_entity_poly.type
_entity_poly.pdbx_seq_one_letter_code
_entity_poly.pdbx_strand_id
1 'polypeptide(L)'
;IFRFATEDIEVGEVTIKKGEALMASYGAISRDRAEHGEDPHPDTFDLTRTKGRHLSFGHGPHVCPGSHLARMEGEIALPMLFERFPDLRLAVSEDELENHPSILVNSIKELPILLRP
;
A
#
# COMPACT_ATOMS: atom_id res chain seq x y z
N ILE A 1 -1.04 4.10 11.48
CA ILE A 1 -1.87 4.68 12.55
C ILE A 1 -1.77 3.78 13.76
N PHE A 2 -1.39 4.35 14.93
CA PHE A 2 -1.33 3.62 16.18
C PHE A 2 -2.72 3.41 16.78
N ARG A 3 -2.87 2.30 17.49
CA ARG A 3 -3.99 1.96 18.37
C ARG A 3 -3.42 1.60 19.74
N PHE A 4 -4.22 1.68 20.76
CA PHE A 4 -3.86 1.26 22.10
C PHE A 4 -4.88 0.25 22.60
N ALA A 5 -4.39 -0.84 23.16
CA ALA A 5 -5.26 -1.86 23.74
C ALA A 5 -6.00 -1.29 24.97
N THR A 6 -7.32 -1.39 24.98
CA THR A 6 -8.16 -0.94 26.09
C THR A 6 -8.32 -2.01 27.16
N GLU A 7 -8.00 -3.25 26.83
CA GLU A 7 -7.99 -4.44 27.69
C GLU A 7 -6.90 -5.40 27.18
N ASP A 8 -6.63 -6.48 27.89
CA ASP A 8 -5.75 -7.54 27.42
C ASP A 8 -6.41 -8.24 26.23
N ILE A 9 -5.67 -8.40 25.13
CA ILE A 9 -6.17 -8.99 23.88
C ILE A 9 -5.27 -10.16 23.49
N GLU A 10 -5.85 -11.34 23.28
CA GLU A 10 -5.12 -12.50 22.76
C GLU A 10 -5.16 -12.52 21.23
N VAL A 11 -3.98 -12.59 20.62
CA VAL A 11 -3.79 -12.72 19.18
C VAL A 11 -2.86 -13.89 18.90
N GLY A 12 -3.42 -15.02 18.50
CA GLY A 12 -2.67 -16.27 18.36
C GLY A 12 -2.05 -16.68 19.73
N GLU A 13 -0.73 -16.80 19.78
CA GLU A 13 0.00 -17.17 21.00
C GLU A 13 0.52 -15.95 21.78
N VAL A 14 0.15 -14.73 21.35
CA VAL A 14 0.63 -13.48 21.97
C VAL A 14 -0.51 -12.78 22.69
N THR A 15 -0.27 -12.37 23.92
CA THR A 15 -1.19 -11.49 24.66
C THR A 15 -0.68 -10.06 24.61
N ILE A 16 -1.47 -9.20 23.97
CA ILE A 16 -1.25 -7.76 23.96
C ILE A 16 -1.87 -7.18 25.24
N LYS A 17 -1.04 -6.55 26.06
CA LYS A 17 -1.50 -6.01 27.34
C LYS A 17 -2.24 -4.69 27.18
N LYS A 18 -3.19 -4.45 28.08
CA LYS A 18 -3.86 -3.16 28.20
C LYS A 18 -2.85 -2.01 28.25
N GLY A 19 -3.05 -1.00 27.39
CA GLY A 19 -2.20 0.16 27.28
C GLY A 19 -1.04 0.01 26.28
N GLU A 20 -0.78 -1.18 25.75
CA GLU A 20 0.22 -1.37 24.71
C GLU A 20 -0.21 -0.76 23.38
N ALA A 21 0.78 -0.23 22.68
CA ALA A 21 0.57 0.36 21.35
C ALA A 21 0.63 -0.73 20.27
N LEU A 22 -0.32 -0.67 19.36
CA LEU A 22 -0.39 -1.55 18.19
C LEU A 22 -0.31 -0.72 16.90
N MET A 23 0.35 -1.28 15.92
CA MET A 23 0.37 -0.73 14.57
C MET A 23 0.09 -1.85 13.56
N ALA A 24 -0.98 -1.71 12.79
CA ALA A 24 -1.23 -2.60 11.67
C ALA A 24 -0.33 -2.24 10.48
N SER A 25 0.47 -3.20 10.03
CA SER A 25 1.31 -3.03 8.83
C SER A 25 0.49 -3.35 7.58
N TYR A 26 -0.01 -2.33 6.91
CA TYR A 26 -0.76 -2.51 5.66
C TYR A 26 0.08 -3.14 4.54
N GLY A 27 1.39 -2.90 4.54
CA GLY A 27 2.31 -3.55 3.61
C GLY A 27 2.40 -5.06 3.83
N ALA A 28 2.45 -5.51 5.09
CA ALA A 28 2.45 -6.94 5.41
C ALA A 28 1.09 -7.58 5.10
N ILE A 29 -0.01 -6.92 5.47
CA ILE A 29 -1.37 -7.40 5.18
C ILE A 29 -1.58 -7.59 3.67
N SER A 30 -1.11 -6.65 2.87
CA SER A 30 -1.23 -6.73 1.40
C SER A 30 -0.35 -7.81 0.77
N ARG A 31 0.54 -8.43 1.56
CA ARG A 31 1.42 -9.53 1.16
C ARG A 31 1.10 -10.85 1.85
N ASP A 32 0.01 -10.89 2.60
CA ASP A 32 -0.41 -12.11 3.28
C ASP A 32 -0.89 -13.15 2.26
N ARG A 33 -0.15 -14.25 2.17
CA ARG A 33 -0.46 -15.35 1.24
C ARG A 33 -1.76 -16.06 1.57
N ALA A 34 -2.17 -16.07 2.83
CA ALA A 34 -3.43 -16.66 3.24
C ALA A 34 -4.62 -15.92 2.62
N GLU A 35 -4.52 -14.58 2.47
CA GLU A 35 -5.56 -13.75 1.86
C GLU A 35 -5.42 -13.67 0.33
N HIS A 36 -4.19 -13.53 -0.17
CA HIS A 36 -3.94 -13.22 -1.59
C HIS A 36 -3.56 -14.45 -2.43
N GLY A 37 -3.27 -15.57 -1.80
CA GLY A 37 -2.80 -16.78 -2.47
C GLY A 37 -1.31 -16.71 -2.84
N GLU A 38 -0.83 -17.75 -3.50
CA GLU A 38 0.57 -17.88 -3.89
C GLU A 38 0.82 -17.60 -5.37
N ASP A 39 -0.21 -17.65 -6.20
CA ASP A 39 -0.08 -17.45 -7.64
C ASP A 39 -1.17 -16.49 -8.16
N PRO A 40 -0.78 -15.33 -8.70
CA PRO A 40 0.59 -14.77 -8.68
C PRO A 40 1.02 -14.37 -7.26
N HIS A 41 2.33 -14.46 -6.98
CA HIS A 41 2.88 -14.09 -5.67
C HIS A 41 2.45 -12.67 -5.28
N PRO A 42 2.12 -12.37 -4.00
CA PRO A 42 1.64 -11.05 -3.58
C PRO A 42 2.56 -9.87 -3.95
N ASP A 43 3.87 -10.11 -4.03
CA ASP A 43 4.84 -9.08 -4.45
C ASP A 43 4.86 -8.84 -5.96
N THR A 44 4.23 -9.71 -6.76
CA THR A 44 4.17 -9.50 -8.20
C THR A 44 3.16 -8.39 -8.52
N PHE A 45 3.62 -7.36 -9.23
CA PHE A 45 2.74 -6.34 -9.77
C PHE A 45 1.97 -6.92 -10.96
N ASP A 46 0.69 -7.19 -10.74
CA ASP A 46 -0.18 -7.81 -11.74
C ASP A 46 -1.51 -7.07 -11.79
N LEU A 47 -1.73 -6.34 -12.88
CA LEU A 47 -2.98 -5.59 -13.14
C LEU A 47 -4.18 -6.50 -13.44
N THR A 48 -3.95 -7.78 -13.73
CA THR A 48 -5.00 -8.75 -14.03
C THR A 48 -5.46 -9.53 -12.81
N ARG A 49 -4.85 -9.29 -11.66
CA ARG A 49 -5.19 -9.95 -10.40
C ARG A 49 -6.66 -9.74 -10.04
N THR A 50 -7.39 -10.83 -9.93
CA THR A 50 -8.83 -10.82 -9.64
C THR A 50 -9.16 -11.07 -8.17
N LYS A 51 -8.19 -11.56 -7.39
CA LYS A 51 -8.36 -11.94 -5.98
C LYS A 51 -7.62 -10.98 -5.05
N GLY A 52 -8.16 -10.88 -3.86
CA GLY A 52 -7.58 -10.12 -2.76
C GLY A 52 -8.20 -8.73 -2.59
N ARG A 53 -8.51 -8.39 -1.34
CA ARG A 53 -8.93 -7.06 -0.95
C ARG A 53 -7.74 -6.35 -0.31
N HIS A 54 -7.37 -5.19 -0.81
CA HIS A 54 -6.37 -4.40 -0.10
C HIS A 54 -7.00 -3.65 1.08
N LEU A 55 -6.27 -3.55 2.18
CA LEU A 55 -6.65 -2.75 3.34
C LEU A 55 -5.93 -1.39 3.41
N SER A 56 -5.38 -0.92 2.29
CA SER A 56 -4.62 0.35 2.24
C SER A 56 -5.44 1.56 2.68
N PHE A 57 -6.75 1.50 2.52
CA PHE A 57 -7.67 2.52 3.04
C PHE A 57 -8.27 2.19 4.41
N GLY A 58 -7.78 1.15 5.08
CA GLY A 58 -8.31 0.69 6.36
C GLY A 58 -9.60 -0.11 6.23
N HIS A 59 -10.20 -0.39 7.37
CA HIS A 59 -11.47 -1.12 7.50
C HIS A 59 -12.25 -0.63 8.73
N GLY A 60 -13.57 -0.85 8.73
CA GLY A 60 -14.44 -0.51 9.84
C GLY A 60 -14.64 0.99 10.05
N PRO A 61 -14.88 1.44 11.30
CA PRO A 61 -15.21 2.85 11.61
C PRO A 61 -14.14 3.86 11.20
N HIS A 62 -12.91 3.40 11.00
CA HIS A 62 -11.78 4.23 10.61
C HIS A 62 -11.35 4.04 9.15
N VAL A 63 -12.24 3.53 8.29
CA VAL A 63 -11.99 3.52 6.84
C VAL A 63 -11.70 4.95 6.36
N CYS A 64 -10.75 5.08 5.44
CA CYS A 64 -10.35 6.37 4.93
C CYS A 64 -11.55 7.10 4.26
N PRO A 65 -11.97 8.26 4.76
CA PRO A 65 -13.10 9.00 4.17
C PRO A 65 -12.77 9.53 2.76
N GLY A 66 -11.48 9.71 2.46
CA GLY A 66 -11.00 10.14 1.13
C GLY A 66 -10.82 9.02 0.12
N SER A 67 -11.17 7.77 0.43
CA SER A 67 -10.92 6.63 -0.45
C SER A 67 -11.61 6.74 -1.81
N HIS A 68 -12.82 7.27 -1.86
CA HIS A 68 -13.55 7.50 -3.11
C HIS A 68 -12.88 8.58 -3.96
N LEU A 69 -12.45 9.68 -3.32
CA LEU A 69 -11.74 10.76 -4.01
C LEU A 69 -10.41 10.25 -4.59
N ALA A 70 -9.62 9.56 -3.78
CA ALA A 70 -8.33 9.01 -4.22
C ALA A 70 -8.47 8.04 -5.41
N ARG A 71 -9.52 7.21 -5.42
CA ARG A 71 -9.82 6.33 -6.56
C ARG A 71 -10.18 7.12 -7.81
N MET A 72 -11.07 8.10 -7.68
CA MET A 72 -11.47 8.96 -8.80
C MET A 72 -10.28 9.74 -9.37
N GLU A 73 -9.43 10.29 -8.51
CA GLU A 73 -8.19 10.95 -8.94
C GLU A 73 -7.28 9.99 -9.72
N GLY A 74 -7.08 8.76 -9.23
CA GLY A 74 -6.29 7.75 -9.92
C GLY A 74 -6.89 7.34 -11.26
N GLU A 75 -8.19 7.11 -11.32
CA GLU A 75 -8.93 6.72 -12.52
C GLU A 75 -8.89 7.80 -13.63
N ILE A 76 -8.76 9.06 -13.25
CA ILE A 76 -8.68 10.17 -14.21
C ILE A 76 -7.21 10.49 -14.54
N ALA A 77 -6.37 10.66 -13.54
CA ALA A 77 -5.01 11.17 -13.72
C ALA A 77 -4.09 10.17 -14.42
N LEU A 78 -4.18 8.87 -14.06
CA LEU A 78 -3.28 7.86 -14.64
C LEU A 78 -3.52 7.64 -16.14
N PRO A 79 -4.75 7.43 -16.63
CA PRO A 79 -4.99 7.35 -18.06
C PRO A 79 -4.54 8.60 -18.81
N MET A 80 -4.87 9.79 -18.32
CA MET A 80 -4.45 11.05 -18.94
C MET A 80 -2.93 11.17 -19.03
N LEU A 81 -2.20 10.73 -18.00
CA LEU A 81 -0.74 10.72 -17.99
C LEU A 81 -0.18 9.81 -19.09
N PHE A 82 -0.64 8.55 -19.14
CA PHE A 82 -0.14 7.58 -20.12
C PHE A 82 -0.61 7.86 -21.55
N GLU A 83 -1.81 8.42 -21.75
CA GLU A 83 -2.25 8.91 -23.05
C GLU A 83 -1.37 10.06 -23.54
N ARG A 84 -0.99 10.97 -22.64
CA ARG A 84 -0.16 12.13 -22.99
C ARG A 84 1.30 11.75 -23.22
N PHE A 85 1.80 10.75 -22.48
CA PHE A 85 3.19 10.32 -22.49
C PHE A 85 3.27 8.78 -22.59
N PRO A 86 2.97 8.20 -23.75
CA PRO A 86 2.91 6.75 -23.95
C PRO A 86 4.27 6.06 -23.72
N ASP A 87 5.37 6.77 -23.90
CA ASP A 87 6.74 6.27 -23.74
C ASP A 87 7.34 6.62 -22.37
N LEU A 88 6.49 7.04 -21.42
CA LEU A 88 6.92 7.38 -20.06
C LEU A 88 7.65 6.19 -19.41
N ARG A 89 8.82 6.45 -18.86
CA ARG A 89 9.62 5.44 -18.16
C ARG A 89 10.46 6.06 -17.05
N LEU A 90 11.00 5.22 -16.17
CA LEU A 90 11.97 5.67 -15.19
C LEU A 90 13.22 6.22 -15.88
N ALA A 91 13.77 7.28 -15.32
CA ALA A 91 15.06 7.87 -15.76
C ALA A 91 16.27 7.19 -15.12
N VAL A 92 16.03 6.41 -14.07
CA VAL A 92 17.02 5.66 -13.28
C VAL A 92 16.55 4.21 -13.14
N SER A 93 17.43 3.31 -12.70
CA SER A 93 17.05 1.94 -12.39
C SER A 93 16.25 1.88 -11.07
N GLU A 94 15.43 0.84 -10.89
CA GLU A 94 14.57 0.71 -9.70
C GLU A 94 15.37 0.64 -8.39
N ASP A 95 16.56 0.08 -8.41
CA ASP A 95 17.48 -0.03 -7.28
C ASP A 95 18.15 1.30 -6.88
N GLU A 96 18.08 2.31 -7.74
CA GLU A 96 18.53 3.67 -7.44
C GLU A 96 17.45 4.52 -6.75
N LEU A 97 16.20 4.03 -6.68
CA LEU A 97 15.13 4.73 -6.02
C LEU A 97 15.29 4.67 -4.49
N GLU A 98 15.27 5.82 -3.85
CA GLU A 98 15.39 5.91 -2.41
C GLU A 98 14.04 6.12 -1.72
N ASN A 99 13.81 5.40 -0.65
CA ASN A 99 12.63 5.60 0.20
C ASN A 99 12.86 6.68 1.26
N HIS A 100 11.79 7.34 1.68
CA HIS A 100 11.82 8.14 2.89
C HIS A 100 12.04 7.26 4.12
N PRO A 101 12.92 7.66 5.05
CA PRO A 101 13.14 6.93 6.30
C PRO A 101 11.94 7.15 7.25
N SER A 102 10.87 6.40 7.04
CA SER A 102 9.67 6.51 7.86
C SER A 102 9.07 5.13 8.12
N ILE A 103 8.73 4.85 9.37
CA ILE A 103 8.00 3.63 9.75
C ILE A 103 6.50 3.72 9.47
N LEU A 104 5.98 4.93 9.22
CA LEU A 104 4.55 5.18 9.04
C LEU A 104 4.14 5.25 7.58
N VAL A 105 5.04 5.76 6.74
CA VAL A 105 4.76 6.01 5.33
C VAL A 105 5.89 5.41 4.50
N ASN A 106 5.56 4.40 3.71
CA ASN A 106 6.48 3.89 2.71
C ASN A 106 6.27 4.69 1.42
N SER A 107 7.17 5.61 1.14
CA SER A 107 7.13 6.44 -0.06
C SER A 107 8.52 6.66 -0.64
N ILE A 108 8.58 6.81 -1.94
CA ILE A 108 9.80 7.16 -2.66
C ILE A 108 10.06 8.66 -2.50
N LYS A 109 11.32 9.07 -2.29
CA LYS A 109 11.71 10.47 -2.12
C LYS A 109 11.46 11.28 -3.40
N GLU A 110 11.94 10.73 -4.53
CA GLU A 110 11.83 11.31 -5.85
C GLU A 110 11.59 10.19 -6.86
N LEU A 111 10.77 10.44 -7.85
CA LEU A 111 10.51 9.51 -8.95
C LEU A 111 10.99 10.15 -10.26
N PRO A 112 12.29 10.03 -10.61
CA PRO A 112 12.83 10.57 -11.84
C PRO A 112 12.20 9.84 -13.04
N ILE A 113 11.55 10.58 -13.93
CA ILE A 113 10.88 10.02 -15.11
C ILE A 113 11.32 10.73 -16.39
N LEU A 114 11.38 9.97 -17.47
CA LEU A 114 11.50 10.47 -18.83
C LEU A 114 10.11 10.50 -19.46
N LEU A 115 9.68 11.66 -19.91
CA LEU A 115 8.38 11.85 -20.54
C LEU A 115 8.41 11.45 -22.03
N ARG A 116 9.60 11.52 -22.62
CA ARG A 116 9.89 11.10 -24.00
C ARG A 116 11.26 10.47 -24.03
N PRO A 117 11.49 9.40 -24.82
CA PRO A 117 12.81 8.82 -25.02
C PRO A 117 13.75 9.76 -25.77
#